data_bd863ff4d91f48a44499d879c89d0ea2
#
_entry.id   bd863ff4d91f48a44499d879c89d0ea2
#
_cell.length_a   1.000
_cell.length_b   1.000
_cell.length_c   1.000
_cell.angle_alpha   90.00
_cell.angle_beta   90.00
_cell.angle_gamma   90.00
#
_symmetry.space_group_name_H-M   'P 1'
#
loop_
_entity.id
_entity.type
_entity.pdbx_description
1 polymer ?
#
loop_
_entity_poly.entity_id
_entity_poly.type
_entity_poly.pdbx_seq_one_letter_code
_entity_poly.pdbx_strand_id
1 'polypeptide(L)'
;KVSKIKDKLLINFRDNTNDLVDYLIVSDGVFSNTKSIIENKNTKPVYNGSVAIRTLIKSTQDLPYDKKNISLIMLKNAHIVIYPINKKGELNLVCIIRKKLSNKMDLNSLVKKEIISQNKNLENLFINHLESWPIYITKKPSKSIYENLFYLGDAFYTFTPTMAQGASQSIETAYELFKL
;
A
#
# COMPACT_ATOMS: atom_id res chain seq x y z
N LYS A 1 -5.54 -1.45 25.13
CA LYS A 1 -7.01 -1.55 25.18
C LYS A 1 -7.60 -0.15 25.06
N VAL A 2 -8.74 -0.02 24.37
CA VAL A 2 -9.48 1.25 24.31
C VAL A 2 -10.87 1.01 24.92
N SER A 3 -11.34 1.94 25.74
CA SER A 3 -12.67 1.89 26.36
C SER A 3 -13.26 3.31 26.48
N LYS A 4 -14.58 3.43 26.39
CA LYS A 4 -15.28 4.73 26.57
C LYS A 4 -15.50 5.01 28.06
N ILE A 5 -15.16 6.21 28.51
CA ILE A 5 -15.45 6.73 29.84
C ILE A 5 -16.14 8.07 29.66
N LYS A 6 -17.46 8.10 29.90
CA LYS A 6 -18.32 9.26 29.56
C LYS A 6 -18.14 9.66 28.09
N ASP A 7 -17.70 10.89 27.84
CA ASP A 7 -17.52 11.42 26.49
C ASP A 7 -16.06 11.28 25.96
N LYS A 8 -15.18 10.61 26.75
CA LYS A 8 -13.76 10.45 26.42
C LYS A 8 -13.40 8.97 26.18
N LEU A 9 -12.25 8.76 25.54
CA LEU A 9 -11.66 7.45 25.33
C LEU A 9 -10.46 7.25 26.25
N LEU A 10 -10.48 6.19 27.06
CA LEU A 10 -9.33 5.73 27.85
C LEU A 10 -8.52 4.76 27.01
N ILE A 11 -7.25 5.11 26.77
CA ILE A 11 -6.26 4.28 26.07
C ILE A 11 -5.34 3.67 27.11
N ASN A 12 -5.30 2.33 27.20
CA ASN A 12 -4.34 1.62 28.04
C ASN A 12 -3.24 1.05 27.16
N PHE A 13 -2.01 1.47 27.40
CA PHE A 13 -0.81 1.01 26.68
C PHE A 13 -0.27 -0.31 27.27
N ARG A 14 0.71 -0.92 26.55
CA ARG A 14 1.29 -2.20 27.00
C ARG A 14 2.24 -2.06 28.18
N ASP A 15 2.79 -0.88 28.39
CA ASP A 15 3.66 -0.52 29.52
C ASP A 15 2.91 -0.16 30.80
N ASN A 16 1.58 -0.41 30.82
CA ASN A 16 0.63 -0.09 31.90
C ASN A 16 0.37 1.40 32.10
N THR A 17 0.85 2.27 31.22
CA THR A 17 0.44 3.68 31.19
C THR A 17 -0.94 3.81 30.56
N ASN A 18 -1.60 4.94 30.78
CA ASN A 18 -2.88 5.24 30.16
C ASN A 18 -3.04 6.72 29.86
N ASP A 19 -3.86 7.01 28.84
CA ASP A 19 -4.25 8.37 28.46
C ASP A 19 -5.76 8.46 28.33
N LEU A 20 -6.29 9.62 28.72
CA LEU A 20 -7.72 9.95 28.55
C LEU A 20 -7.83 11.06 27.50
N VAL A 21 -8.37 10.72 26.33
CA VAL A 21 -8.42 11.59 25.16
C VAL A 21 -9.85 11.89 24.72
N ASP A 22 -10.05 13.06 24.14
CA ASP A 22 -11.36 13.46 23.58
C ASP A 22 -11.63 12.71 22.28
N TYR A 23 -10.61 12.54 21.42
CA TYR A 23 -10.70 11.86 20.13
C TYR A 23 -9.54 10.89 19.93
N LEU A 24 -9.78 9.80 19.23
CA LEU A 24 -8.76 8.86 18.80
C LEU A 24 -8.81 8.69 17.29
N ILE A 25 -7.69 9.01 16.62
CA ILE A 25 -7.53 8.81 15.18
C ILE A 25 -6.58 7.63 14.97
N VAL A 26 -7.05 6.61 14.27
CA VAL A 26 -6.30 5.38 13.96
C VAL A 26 -5.87 5.42 12.50
N SER A 27 -4.55 5.53 12.26
CA SER A 27 -3.94 5.63 10.93
C SER A 27 -2.72 4.70 10.77
N ASP A 28 -2.73 3.55 11.46
CA ASP A 28 -1.62 2.59 11.52
C ASP A 28 -1.62 1.57 10.37
N GLY A 29 -2.30 1.90 9.27
CA GLY A 29 -2.20 1.22 7.98
C GLY A 29 -3.05 -0.05 7.83
N VAL A 30 -2.83 -0.77 6.73
CA VAL A 30 -3.64 -1.93 6.34
C VAL A 30 -3.60 -3.07 7.37
N PHE A 31 -2.46 -3.25 8.05
CA PHE A 31 -2.27 -4.26 9.10
C PHE A 31 -2.55 -3.73 10.51
N SER A 32 -3.41 -2.72 10.64
CA SER A 32 -3.76 -2.07 11.89
C SER A 32 -3.98 -3.04 13.04
N ASN A 33 -3.07 -3.03 14.00
CA ASN A 33 -3.24 -3.75 15.25
C ASN A 33 -4.24 -3.04 16.16
N THR A 34 -4.25 -1.72 16.15
CA THR A 34 -5.16 -0.88 16.94
C THR A 34 -6.61 -1.20 16.61
N LYS A 35 -6.94 -1.29 15.31
CA LYS A 35 -8.26 -1.69 14.83
C LYS A 35 -8.69 -3.06 15.36
N SER A 36 -7.81 -4.06 15.27
CA SER A 36 -8.09 -5.42 15.76
C SER A 36 -8.35 -5.46 17.26
N ILE A 37 -7.62 -4.65 18.03
CA ILE A 37 -7.79 -4.53 19.49
C ILE A 37 -9.12 -3.84 19.85
N ILE A 38 -9.48 -2.77 19.12
CA ILE A 38 -10.68 -1.99 19.39
C ILE A 38 -11.94 -2.76 19.01
N GLU A 39 -11.95 -3.31 17.80
CA GLU A 39 -13.13 -4.01 17.27
C GLU A 39 -13.31 -5.41 17.87
N ASN A 40 -12.32 -5.92 18.60
CA ASN A 40 -12.29 -7.29 19.16
C ASN A 40 -12.66 -8.36 18.10
N LYS A 41 -12.25 -8.13 16.86
CA LYS A 41 -12.55 -8.97 15.70
C LYS A 41 -11.28 -9.20 14.88
N ASN A 42 -11.23 -10.33 14.21
CA ASN A 42 -10.17 -10.60 13.25
C ASN A 42 -10.42 -9.77 11.96
N THR A 43 -9.93 -8.54 11.95
CA THR A 43 -10.04 -7.58 10.84
C THR A 43 -8.88 -7.67 9.86
N LYS A 44 -8.24 -8.85 9.78
CA LYS A 44 -7.07 -9.05 8.93
C LYS A 44 -7.38 -8.72 7.47
N PRO A 45 -6.48 -7.98 6.81
CA PRO A 45 -6.61 -7.72 5.39
C PRO A 45 -6.48 -9.02 4.60
N VAL A 46 -7.04 -9.03 3.41
CA VAL A 46 -7.08 -10.20 2.52
C VAL A 46 -6.10 -9.98 1.39
N TYR A 47 -5.28 -10.99 1.10
CA TYR A 47 -4.45 -10.98 -0.10
C TYR A 47 -5.34 -10.94 -1.35
N ASN A 48 -5.12 -9.95 -2.23
CA ASN A 48 -5.97 -9.76 -3.41
C ASN A 48 -5.55 -10.59 -4.64
N GLY A 49 -4.53 -11.43 -4.52
CA GLY A 49 -4.04 -12.24 -5.62
C GLY A 49 -3.06 -11.50 -6.54
N SER A 50 -2.48 -10.39 -6.11
CA SER A 50 -1.50 -9.63 -6.87
C SER A 50 -0.25 -9.35 -6.05
N VAL A 51 0.89 -9.26 -6.74
CA VAL A 51 2.18 -8.86 -6.17
C VAL A 51 2.68 -7.60 -6.87
N ALA A 52 3.15 -6.64 -6.09
CA ALA A 52 3.92 -5.50 -6.59
C ALA A 52 5.40 -5.85 -6.54
N ILE A 53 6.10 -5.72 -7.67
CA ILE A 53 7.56 -5.81 -7.77
C ILE A 53 8.07 -4.40 -8.00
N ARG A 54 9.06 -3.98 -7.23
CA ARG A 54 9.69 -2.66 -7.36
C ARG A 54 11.17 -2.80 -7.64
N THR A 55 11.68 -1.86 -8.42
CA THR A 55 13.11 -1.67 -8.62
C THR A 55 13.42 -0.22 -8.89
N LEU A 56 14.64 0.18 -8.57
CA LEU A 56 15.17 1.50 -8.89
C LEU A 56 15.98 1.42 -10.18
N ILE A 57 15.63 2.28 -11.13
CA ILE A 57 16.37 2.44 -12.38
C ILE A 57 17.31 3.62 -12.24
N LYS A 58 18.61 3.38 -12.42
CA LYS A 58 19.63 4.42 -12.30
C LYS A 58 19.63 5.36 -13.53
N SER A 59 20.02 6.60 -13.33
CA SER A 59 20.10 7.62 -14.38
C SER A 59 21.00 7.25 -15.56
N THR A 60 22.01 6.40 -15.33
CA THR A 60 22.97 5.92 -16.32
C THR A 60 22.42 4.88 -17.30
N GLN A 61 21.24 4.31 -17.02
CA GLN A 61 20.61 3.35 -17.92
C GLN A 61 20.00 4.08 -19.12
N ASP A 62 20.37 3.64 -20.31
CA ASP A 62 19.72 4.09 -21.54
C ASP A 62 18.43 3.30 -21.74
N LEU A 63 17.31 4.01 -21.65
CA LEU A 63 15.98 3.42 -21.75
C LEU A 63 15.14 4.24 -22.73
N PRO A 64 14.31 3.58 -23.56
CA PRO A 64 13.44 4.25 -24.53
C PRO A 64 12.20 4.92 -23.86
N TYR A 65 12.31 5.26 -22.59
CA TYR A 65 11.22 5.87 -21.81
C TYR A 65 11.58 7.30 -21.40
N ASP A 66 10.59 8.16 -21.38
CA ASP A 66 10.76 9.53 -20.93
C ASP A 66 11.09 9.58 -19.44
N LYS A 67 12.26 10.16 -19.12
CA LYS A 67 12.74 10.31 -17.74
C LYS A 67 12.06 11.47 -16.98
N LYS A 68 11.17 12.23 -17.64
CA LYS A 68 10.47 13.39 -17.04
C LYS A 68 9.02 13.10 -16.74
N ASN A 69 8.42 12.13 -17.40
CA ASN A 69 7.00 11.81 -17.32
C ASN A 69 6.75 10.42 -16.73
N ILE A 70 5.50 10.16 -16.37
CA ILE A 70 5.06 8.82 -15.96
C ILE A 70 4.82 8.00 -17.23
N SER A 71 5.43 6.82 -17.30
CA SER A 71 5.20 5.83 -18.35
C SER A 71 4.40 4.66 -17.81
N LEU A 72 3.35 4.25 -18.52
CA LEU A 72 2.52 3.11 -18.19
C LEU A 72 2.58 2.07 -19.31
N ILE A 73 2.97 0.84 -18.97
CA ILE A 73 3.03 -0.30 -19.88
C ILE A 73 2.00 -1.33 -19.44
N MET A 74 1.03 -1.62 -20.31
CA MET A 74 -0.03 -2.59 -20.06
C MET A 74 0.32 -3.92 -20.72
N LEU A 75 0.25 -5.00 -19.94
CA LEU A 75 0.52 -6.38 -20.36
C LEU A 75 -0.64 -7.29 -19.97
N LYS A 76 -0.68 -8.49 -20.51
CA LYS A 76 -1.63 -9.51 -20.05
C LYS A 76 -1.29 -9.90 -18.61
N ASN A 77 -2.23 -9.72 -17.68
CA ASN A 77 -2.07 -10.00 -16.25
C ASN A 77 -1.03 -9.14 -15.50
N ALA A 78 -0.48 -8.10 -16.13
CA ALA A 78 0.46 -7.21 -15.46
C ALA A 78 0.37 -5.79 -16.00
N HIS A 79 0.84 -4.83 -15.21
CA HIS A 79 1.15 -3.50 -15.69
C HIS A 79 2.40 -2.96 -15.00
N ILE A 80 3.12 -2.10 -15.69
CA ILE A 80 4.36 -1.48 -15.20
C ILE A 80 4.16 0.03 -15.23
N VAL A 81 4.47 0.67 -14.11
CA VAL A 81 4.49 2.13 -14.00
C VAL A 81 5.94 2.56 -13.74
N ILE A 82 6.44 3.49 -14.54
CA ILE A 82 7.79 4.05 -14.40
C ILE A 82 7.62 5.56 -14.22
N TYR A 83 8.26 6.13 -13.21
CA TYR A 83 8.19 7.56 -12.94
C TYR A 83 9.45 8.10 -12.28
N PRO A 84 9.79 9.39 -12.53
CA PRO A 84 10.95 10.03 -11.90
C PRO A 84 10.73 10.22 -10.40
N ILE A 85 11.79 9.99 -9.61
CA ILE A 85 11.75 10.21 -8.16
C ILE A 85 12.59 11.39 -7.71
N ASN A 86 13.50 11.85 -8.55
CA ASN A 86 14.35 12.98 -8.23
C ASN A 86 14.88 13.69 -9.50
N LYS A 87 15.52 14.85 -9.30
CA LYS A 87 16.14 15.63 -10.39
C LYS A 87 17.42 15.01 -10.96
N LYS A 88 17.94 13.92 -10.36
CA LYS A 88 19.15 13.21 -10.82
C LYS A 88 18.85 12.22 -11.95
N GLY A 89 17.61 12.08 -12.35
CA GLY A 89 17.18 11.17 -13.43
C GLY A 89 17.02 9.72 -13.00
N GLU A 90 16.90 9.47 -11.68
CA GLU A 90 16.54 8.15 -11.19
C GLU A 90 15.04 7.93 -11.32
N LEU A 91 14.65 6.73 -11.72
CA LEU A 91 13.25 6.36 -11.91
C LEU A 91 12.89 5.23 -10.95
N ASN A 92 11.68 5.29 -10.43
CA ASN A 92 11.07 4.15 -9.74
C ASN A 92 10.23 3.34 -10.73
N LEU A 93 10.41 2.04 -10.71
CA LEU A 93 9.58 1.10 -11.44
C LEU A 93 8.72 0.31 -10.45
N VAL A 94 7.43 0.26 -10.72
CA VAL A 94 6.48 -0.61 -10.01
C VAL A 94 5.79 -1.48 -11.04
N CYS A 95 5.98 -2.80 -10.93
CA CYS A 95 5.29 -3.79 -11.74
C CYS A 95 4.28 -4.54 -10.88
N ILE A 96 3.00 -4.49 -11.24
CA ILE A 96 1.94 -5.24 -10.55
C ILE A 96 1.56 -6.44 -11.41
N ILE A 97 1.73 -7.64 -10.85
CA ILE A 97 1.43 -8.91 -11.51
C ILE A 97 0.27 -9.59 -10.78
N ARG A 98 -0.76 -9.99 -11.51
CA ARG A 98 -1.87 -10.82 -10.99
C ARG A 98 -1.40 -12.26 -10.87
N LYS A 99 -0.93 -12.64 -9.69
CA LYS A 99 -0.42 -13.97 -9.39
C LYS A 99 -0.53 -14.27 -7.91
N LYS A 100 -1.03 -15.46 -7.56
CA LYS A 100 -0.92 -15.95 -6.19
C LYS A 100 0.54 -16.24 -5.90
N LEU A 101 1.06 -15.64 -4.82
CA LEU A 101 2.40 -15.94 -4.34
C LEU A 101 2.45 -17.35 -3.75
N SER A 102 3.52 -18.06 -4.06
CA SER A 102 3.94 -19.28 -3.34
C SER A 102 5.19 -18.95 -2.51
N ASN A 103 5.38 -19.62 -1.38
CA ASN A 103 6.48 -19.37 -0.44
C ASN A 103 7.89 -19.56 -1.02
N LYS A 104 8.03 -20.03 -2.26
CA LYS A 104 9.30 -20.31 -2.95
C LYS A 104 9.40 -19.63 -4.31
N MET A 105 8.76 -18.48 -4.49
CA MET A 105 8.76 -17.81 -5.80
C MET A 105 10.03 -16.98 -5.96
N ASP A 106 10.88 -17.37 -6.91
CA ASP A 106 11.97 -16.53 -7.39
C ASP A 106 11.43 -15.38 -8.25
N LEU A 107 11.75 -14.13 -7.85
CA LEU A 107 11.26 -12.92 -8.52
C LEU A 107 11.76 -12.80 -9.95
N ASN A 108 13.00 -13.19 -10.23
CA ASN A 108 13.55 -13.13 -11.58
C ASN A 108 12.82 -14.10 -12.52
N SER A 109 12.55 -15.31 -12.06
CA SER A 109 11.74 -16.29 -12.80
C SER A 109 10.31 -15.80 -13.02
N LEU A 110 9.72 -15.13 -12.04
CA LEU A 110 8.38 -14.54 -12.16
C LEU A 110 8.36 -13.44 -13.23
N VAL A 111 9.29 -12.49 -13.18
CA VAL A 111 9.43 -11.41 -14.16
C VAL A 111 9.69 -11.98 -15.55
N LYS A 112 10.60 -12.95 -15.69
CA LYS A 112 10.88 -13.59 -16.97
C LYS A 112 9.63 -14.22 -17.58
N LYS A 113 8.84 -14.94 -16.76
CA LYS A 113 7.64 -15.64 -17.21
C LYS A 113 6.47 -14.72 -17.54
N GLU A 114 6.18 -13.74 -16.69
CA GLU A 114 4.96 -12.94 -16.77
C GLU A 114 5.17 -11.62 -17.55
N ILE A 115 6.40 -11.15 -17.71
CA ILE A 115 6.73 -9.87 -18.35
C ILE A 115 7.59 -10.05 -19.60
N ILE A 116 8.81 -10.60 -19.43
CA ILE A 116 9.82 -10.65 -20.53
C ILE A 116 9.35 -11.57 -21.65
N SER A 117 8.62 -12.66 -21.32
CA SER A 117 8.02 -13.56 -22.32
C SER A 117 7.02 -12.86 -23.25
N GLN A 118 6.38 -11.77 -22.79
CA GLN A 118 5.45 -10.98 -23.60
C GLN A 118 6.17 -9.89 -24.41
N ASN A 119 7.26 -9.33 -23.87
CA ASN A 119 8.06 -8.32 -24.56
C ASN A 119 9.51 -8.34 -24.04
N LYS A 120 10.42 -8.87 -24.86
CA LYS A 120 11.86 -8.99 -24.52
C LYS A 120 12.53 -7.64 -24.27
N ASN A 121 12.06 -6.56 -24.89
CA ASN A 121 12.63 -5.22 -24.72
C ASN A 121 12.47 -4.70 -23.27
N LEU A 122 11.64 -5.34 -22.45
CA LEU A 122 11.45 -4.98 -21.04
C LEU A 122 12.51 -5.58 -20.10
N GLU A 123 13.39 -6.46 -20.58
CA GLU A 123 14.38 -7.15 -19.76
C GLU A 123 15.30 -6.17 -19.04
N ASN A 124 15.76 -5.13 -19.73
CA ASN A 124 16.64 -4.10 -19.17
C ASN A 124 16.02 -3.29 -18.03
N LEU A 125 14.72 -3.33 -17.85
CA LEU A 125 14.03 -2.66 -16.73
C LEU A 125 14.23 -3.40 -15.40
N PHE A 126 14.57 -4.68 -15.41
CA PHE A 126 14.59 -5.56 -14.24
C PHE A 126 15.97 -6.10 -13.89
N ILE A 127 17.05 -5.44 -14.36
CA ILE A 127 18.44 -5.87 -14.11
C ILE A 127 18.94 -5.52 -12.71
N ASN A 128 18.31 -4.56 -12.03
CA ASN A 128 18.68 -4.15 -10.68
C ASN A 128 17.98 -5.03 -9.62
N HIS A 129 18.32 -4.80 -8.36
CA HIS A 129 17.69 -5.50 -7.23
C HIS A 129 16.17 -5.37 -7.27
N LEU A 130 15.48 -6.51 -7.15
CA LEU A 130 14.01 -6.58 -7.14
C LEU A 130 13.51 -6.78 -5.71
N GLU A 131 12.53 -5.98 -5.32
CA GLU A 131 11.78 -6.16 -4.09
C GLU A 131 10.32 -6.48 -4.39
N SER A 132 9.67 -7.24 -3.53
CA SER A 132 8.27 -7.61 -3.75
C SER A 132 7.40 -7.40 -2.52
N TRP A 133 6.17 -6.96 -2.77
CA TRP A 133 5.13 -6.79 -1.76
C TRP A 133 3.83 -7.47 -2.22
N PRO A 134 3.33 -8.45 -1.47
CA PRO A 134 1.97 -8.95 -1.66
C PRO A 134 0.98 -7.81 -1.42
N ILE A 135 -0.01 -7.68 -2.30
CA ILE A 135 -1.02 -6.65 -2.17
C ILE A 135 -2.17 -7.16 -1.32
N TYR A 136 -2.41 -6.48 -0.21
CA TYR A 136 -3.52 -6.74 0.70
C TYR A 136 -4.57 -5.66 0.59
N ILE A 137 -5.82 -6.05 0.75
CA ILE A 137 -6.98 -5.15 0.72
C ILE A 137 -7.91 -5.41 1.90
N THR A 138 -8.68 -4.41 2.26
CA THR A 138 -9.81 -4.57 3.18
C THR A 138 -11.08 -4.85 2.37
N LYS A 139 -11.94 -5.76 2.84
CA LYS A 139 -13.20 -6.08 2.14
C LYS A 139 -14.26 -4.99 2.29
N LYS A 140 -14.23 -4.26 3.40
CA LYS A 140 -15.20 -3.23 3.74
C LYS A 140 -14.50 -2.10 4.49
N PRO A 141 -15.00 -0.87 4.39
CA PRO A 141 -14.55 0.22 5.25
C PRO A 141 -14.71 -0.13 6.74
N SER A 142 -13.79 0.34 7.55
CA SER A 142 -13.86 0.19 9.00
C SER A 142 -14.99 1.04 9.56
N LYS A 143 -15.72 0.50 10.53
CA LYS A 143 -16.76 1.24 11.25
C LYS A 143 -16.30 1.43 12.68
N SER A 144 -16.32 2.66 13.15
CA SER A 144 -16.05 2.93 14.55
C SER A 144 -17.16 2.37 15.44
N ILE A 145 -16.76 1.89 16.62
CA ILE A 145 -17.66 1.49 17.70
C ILE A 145 -17.91 2.65 18.69
N TYR A 146 -17.17 3.74 18.57
CA TYR A 146 -17.31 4.95 19.36
C TYR A 146 -17.43 6.17 18.45
N GLU A 147 -18.24 7.15 18.83
CA GLU A 147 -18.50 8.36 18.04
C GLU A 147 -17.26 9.25 17.87
N ASN A 148 -16.35 9.22 18.86
CA ASN A 148 -15.12 9.98 18.90
C ASN A 148 -13.88 9.18 18.52
N LEU A 149 -14.06 8.06 17.80
CA LEU A 149 -12.98 7.25 17.24
C LEU A 149 -13.09 7.23 15.72
N PHE A 150 -12.00 7.56 15.02
CA PHE A 150 -11.96 7.64 13.58
C PHE A 150 -10.84 6.79 13.00
N TYR A 151 -11.10 6.16 11.86
CA TYR A 151 -10.10 5.46 11.06
C TYR A 151 -9.74 6.30 9.85
N LEU A 152 -8.43 6.42 9.52
CA LEU A 152 -7.93 7.14 8.35
C LEU A 152 -7.04 6.27 7.47
N GLY A 153 -6.96 6.63 6.20
CA GLY A 153 -6.10 5.98 5.22
C GLY A 153 -6.36 4.48 5.11
N ASP A 154 -5.31 3.68 5.00
CA ASP A 154 -5.41 2.23 4.85
C ASP A 154 -5.99 1.52 6.09
N ALA A 155 -5.97 2.15 7.27
CA ALA A 155 -6.68 1.65 8.45
C ALA A 155 -8.20 1.77 8.28
N PHE A 156 -8.68 2.77 7.56
CA PHE A 156 -10.08 2.91 7.20
C PHE A 156 -10.47 1.98 6.06
N TYR A 157 -9.82 2.16 4.90
CA TYR A 157 -10.06 1.36 3.71
C TYR A 157 -8.85 1.33 2.80
N THR A 158 -8.41 0.13 2.43
CA THR A 158 -7.23 -0.05 1.58
C THR A 158 -7.63 -0.17 0.12
N PHE A 159 -7.17 0.79 -0.68
CA PHE A 159 -7.32 0.77 -2.13
C PHE A 159 -6.28 -0.11 -2.79
N THR A 160 -6.66 -0.74 -3.91
CA THR A 160 -5.66 -1.40 -4.76
C THR A 160 -4.75 -0.35 -5.40
N PRO A 161 -3.43 -0.59 -5.51
CA PRO A 161 -2.48 0.40 -6.03
C PRO A 161 -2.60 0.66 -7.53
N THR A 162 -3.57 0.07 -8.21
CA THR A 162 -3.78 0.16 -9.66
C THR A 162 -4.06 1.57 -10.17
N MET A 163 -4.63 2.43 -9.32
CA MET A 163 -4.99 3.82 -9.66
C MET A 163 -4.11 4.85 -8.96
N ALA A 164 -3.08 4.43 -8.22
CA ALA A 164 -2.21 5.30 -7.41
C ALA A 164 -2.96 6.25 -6.43
N GLN A 165 -4.15 5.86 -5.97
CA GLN A 165 -5.05 6.72 -5.19
C GLN A 165 -4.89 6.60 -3.67
N GLY A 166 -4.08 5.67 -3.16
CA GLY A 166 -3.99 5.41 -1.71
C GLY A 166 -3.64 6.67 -0.90
N ALA A 167 -2.62 7.41 -1.32
CA ALA A 167 -2.20 8.63 -0.62
C ALA A 167 -3.23 9.76 -0.75
N SER A 168 -3.78 10.02 -1.95
CA SER A 168 -4.78 11.08 -2.17
C SER A 168 -6.05 10.82 -1.37
N GLN A 169 -6.55 9.58 -1.36
CA GLN A 169 -7.71 9.20 -0.55
C GLN A 169 -7.46 9.34 0.96
N SER A 170 -6.24 9.08 1.40
CA SER A 170 -5.86 9.29 2.82
C SER A 170 -5.88 10.78 3.18
N ILE A 171 -5.41 11.65 2.28
CA ILE A 171 -5.44 13.10 2.46
C ILE A 171 -6.88 13.63 2.45
N GLU A 172 -7.69 13.17 1.49
CA GLU A 172 -9.11 13.57 1.39
C GLU A 172 -9.89 13.16 2.65
N THR A 173 -9.74 11.92 3.11
CA THR A 173 -10.42 11.46 4.33
C THR A 173 -9.98 12.22 5.58
N ALA A 174 -8.71 12.60 5.66
CA ALA A 174 -8.21 13.45 6.75
C ALA A 174 -8.81 14.86 6.69
N TYR A 175 -8.92 15.43 5.48
CA TYR A 175 -9.53 16.75 5.27
C TYR A 175 -11.03 16.75 5.58
N GLU A 176 -11.76 15.72 5.18
CA GLU A 176 -13.19 15.60 5.53
C GLU A 176 -13.39 15.44 7.05
N LEU A 177 -12.54 14.69 7.73
CA LEU A 177 -12.57 14.60 9.19
C LEU A 177 -12.31 15.96 9.87
N PHE A 178 -11.41 16.77 9.31
CA PHE A 178 -11.11 18.11 9.84
C PHE A 178 -12.29 19.07 9.77
N LYS A 179 -13.22 18.88 8.83
CA LYS A 179 -14.42 19.71 8.68
C LYS A 179 -15.54 19.40 9.68
N LEU A 180 -15.48 18.25 10.34
CA LEU A 180 -16.49 17.82 11.34
C LEU A 180 -16.24 18.50 12.67
#